data_27597545011bae882c4ce9900c953f42
#
_entry.id   27597545011bae882c4ce9900c953f42
#
_cell.length_a   1.000
_cell.length_b   1.000
_cell.length_c   1.000
_cell.angle_alpha   90.00
_cell.angle_beta   90.00
_cell.angle_gamma   90.00
#
_symmetry.space_group_name_H-M   'P 1'
#
loop_
_entity.id
_entity.type
_entity.pdbx_description
1 polymer ?
#
loop_
_entity_poly.entity_id
_entity_poly.type
_entity_poly.pdbx_seq_one_letter_code
_entity_poly.pdbx_strand_id
1 'polypeptide(L)'
;MKLGKNFVTQDFNGVTMLIGMGESDFNGIVKCNKTTAYIIELLREDVTRDDIVRKMLERYDAPGQVVCEDVDSVLASLRSINAIED
;
A
#
# COMPACT_ATOMS: atom_id res chain seq x y z
N MET A 1 5.90 -7.52 6.74
CA MET A 1 5.05 -6.33 6.94
C MET A 1 3.65 -6.59 6.40
N LYS A 2 2.67 -5.94 6.97
CA LYS A 2 1.28 -6.03 6.55
C LYS A 2 0.55 -4.74 6.88
N LEU A 3 -0.62 -4.54 6.28
CA LEU A 3 -1.45 -3.38 6.55
C LEU A 3 -1.92 -3.40 8.01
N GLY A 4 -1.87 -2.24 8.66
CA GLY A 4 -2.31 -2.10 10.04
C GLY A 4 -3.79 -2.43 10.21
N LYS A 5 -4.14 -3.04 11.34
CA LYS A 5 -5.51 -3.50 11.62
C LYS A 5 -6.54 -2.37 11.72
N ASN A 6 -6.07 -1.14 11.96
CA ASN A 6 -6.94 0.03 12.07
C ASN A 6 -7.09 0.76 10.73
N PHE A 7 -6.72 0.11 9.65
CA PHE A 7 -6.86 0.65 8.29
C PHE A 7 -7.70 -0.29 7.46
N VAL A 8 -8.60 0.29 6.69
CA VAL A 8 -9.43 -0.46 5.74
C VAL A 8 -9.36 0.21 4.39
N THR A 9 -9.69 -0.53 3.35
CA THR A 9 -9.82 0.02 2.01
C THR A 9 -11.26 -0.05 1.57
N GLN A 10 -11.65 0.90 0.74
CA GLN A 10 -12.97 0.92 0.14
C GLN A 10 -12.87 1.46 -1.27
N ASP A 11 -13.51 0.78 -2.22
CA ASP A 11 -13.57 1.23 -3.60
C ASP A 11 -14.78 2.10 -3.80
N PHE A 12 -14.57 3.24 -4.42
CA PHE A 12 -15.63 4.19 -4.72
C PHE A 12 -15.44 4.72 -6.14
N ASN A 13 -16.35 4.38 -7.03
CA ASN A 13 -16.29 4.78 -8.44
C ASN A 13 -14.97 4.38 -9.12
N GLY A 14 -14.46 3.18 -8.81
CA GLY A 14 -13.22 2.68 -9.40
C GLY A 14 -11.95 3.22 -8.75
N VAL A 15 -12.09 4.01 -7.68
CA VAL A 15 -10.95 4.56 -6.94
C VAL A 15 -10.88 3.89 -5.58
N THR A 16 -9.70 3.41 -5.22
CA THR A 16 -9.48 2.82 -3.90
C THR A 16 -9.14 3.92 -2.90
N MET A 17 -9.85 3.90 -1.78
CA MET A 17 -9.60 4.78 -0.64
C MET A 17 -9.03 3.97 0.51
N LEU A 18 -7.96 4.47 1.11
CA LEU A 18 -7.42 3.92 2.36
C LEU A 18 -7.95 4.78 3.51
N ILE A 19 -8.57 4.13 4.48
CA ILE A 19 -9.25 4.82 5.57
C ILE A 19 -8.65 4.39 6.90
N GLY A 20 -8.19 5.35 7.69
CA GLY A 20 -7.78 5.13 9.06
C GLY A 20 -8.99 5.18 9.96
N MET A 21 -9.14 4.19 10.84
CA MET A 21 -10.31 4.04 11.69
C MET A 21 -9.92 3.84 13.16
N GLY A 22 -10.86 4.17 14.02
CA GLY A 22 -10.76 3.86 15.44
C GLY A 22 -9.55 4.48 16.12
N GLU A 23 -8.69 3.64 16.66
CA GLU A 23 -7.49 4.07 17.41
C GLU A 23 -6.28 4.35 16.53
N SER A 24 -6.48 4.42 15.23
CA SER A 24 -5.42 4.81 14.31
C SER A 24 -4.94 6.24 14.63
N ASP A 25 -3.63 6.46 14.54
CA ASP A 25 -3.05 7.80 14.69
C ASP A 25 -3.46 8.70 13.52
N PHE A 26 -3.93 8.12 12.43
CA PHE A 26 -4.36 8.83 11.26
C PHE A 26 -5.87 8.67 11.09
N ASN A 27 -6.60 9.76 11.28
CA ASN A 27 -8.05 9.80 11.08
C ASN A 27 -8.36 10.54 9.79
N GLY A 28 -8.24 9.84 8.68
CA GLY A 28 -8.43 10.46 7.38
C GLY A 28 -8.60 9.44 6.29
N ILE A 29 -8.68 9.95 5.07
CA ILE A 29 -8.88 9.15 3.86
C ILE A 29 -7.78 9.49 2.89
N VAL A 30 -7.11 8.46 2.37
CA VAL A 30 -6.09 8.61 1.34
C VAL A 30 -6.61 8.03 0.03
N LYS A 31 -6.67 8.86 -0.99
CA LYS A 31 -7.02 8.41 -2.32
C LYS A 31 -5.80 7.73 -2.94
N CYS A 32 -5.97 6.50 -3.38
CA CYS A 32 -4.88 5.68 -3.91
C CYS A 32 -4.95 5.59 -5.43
N ASN A 33 -3.82 5.74 -6.11
CA ASN A 33 -3.74 5.39 -7.51
C ASN A 33 -3.69 3.86 -7.64
N LYS A 34 -3.73 3.34 -8.89
CA LYS A 34 -3.79 1.90 -9.12
C LYS A 34 -2.58 1.16 -8.57
N THR A 35 -1.40 1.75 -8.70
CA THR A 35 -0.16 1.14 -8.19
C THR A 35 -0.19 1.03 -6.67
N THR A 36 -0.55 2.11 -5.99
CA THR A 36 -0.68 2.13 -4.53
C THR A 36 -1.75 1.14 -4.06
N ALA A 37 -2.88 1.12 -4.75
CA ALA A 37 -3.97 0.20 -4.41
C ALA A 37 -3.53 -1.27 -4.52
N TYR A 38 -2.75 -1.61 -5.53
CA TYR A 38 -2.24 -2.97 -5.69
C TYR A 38 -1.25 -3.33 -4.57
N ILE A 39 -0.36 -2.42 -4.22
CA ILE A 39 0.58 -2.65 -3.11
C ILE A 39 -0.17 -2.86 -1.80
N ILE A 40 -1.20 -2.07 -1.53
CA ILE A 40 -2.03 -2.24 -0.33
C ILE A 40 -2.73 -3.60 -0.36
N GLU A 41 -3.20 -4.05 -1.53
CA GLU A 41 -3.81 -5.37 -1.65
C GLU A 41 -2.82 -6.48 -1.28
N LEU A 42 -1.56 -6.36 -1.69
CA LEU A 42 -0.52 -7.32 -1.31
C LEU A 42 -0.25 -7.30 0.20
N LEU A 43 -0.41 -6.15 0.83
CA LEU A 43 -0.18 -5.99 2.28
C LEU A 43 -1.32 -6.55 3.13
N ARG A 44 -2.36 -7.12 2.54
CA ARG A 44 -3.39 -7.85 3.29
C ARG A 44 -2.83 -9.10 3.94
N GLU A 45 -1.74 -9.62 3.40
CA GLU A 45 -0.99 -10.72 3.98
C GLU A 45 0.37 -10.21 4.43
N ASP A 46 1.03 -10.94 5.31
CA ASP A 46 2.37 -10.59 5.76
C ASP A 46 3.35 -10.86 4.63
N VAL A 47 3.92 -9.81 4.08
CA VAL A 47 4.83 -9.88 2.94
C VAL A 47 6.08 -9.05 3.22
N THR A 48 7.16 -9.35 2.49
CA THR A 48 8.38 -8.54 2.54
C THR A 48 8.36 -7.51 1.40
N ARG A 49 9.25 -6.53 1.50
CA ARG A 49 9.46 -5.58 0.40
C ARG A 49 9.80 -6.31 -0.90
N ASP A 50 10.67 -7.32 -0.82
CA ASP A 50 11.08 -8.07 -2.02
C ASP A 50 9.91 -8.83 -2.62
N ASP A 51 9.00 -9.36 -1.82
CA ASP A 51 7.77 -9.98 -2.30
C ASP A 51 6.93 -8.98 -3.10
N ILE A 52 6.80 -7.77 -2.58
CA ILE A 52 6.03 -6.71 -3.25
C ILE A 52 6.68 -6.34 -4.58
N VAL A 53 7.99 -6.13 -4.60
CA VAL A 53 8.71 -5.80 -5.82
C VAL A 53 8.53 -6.89 -6.87
N ARG A 54 8.68 -8.16 -6.46
CA ARG A 54 8.52 -9.28 -7.38
C ARG A 54 7.12 -9.32 -7.99
N LYS A 55 6.08 -9.13 -7.17
CA LYS A 55 4.69 -9.12 -7.65
C LYS A 55 4.43 -7.95 -8.58
N MET A 56 5.02 -6.79 -8.30
CA MET A 56 4.89 -5.63 -9.16
C MET A 56 5.54 -5.87 -10.51
N LEU A 57 6.71 -6.51 -10.53
CA LEU A 57 7.40 -6.84 -11.79
C LEU A 57 6.64 -7.86 -12.63
N GLU A 58 5.87 -8.74 -11.99
CA GLU A 58 5.01 -9.68 -12.69
C GLU A 58 3.80 -8.99 -13.34
N ARG A 59 3.32 -7.93 -12.71
CA ARG A 59 2.09 -7.27 -13.15
C ARG A 59 2.32 -6.11 -14.10
N TYR A 60 3.42 -5.39 -13.95
CA TYR A 60 3.70 -4.19 -14.72
C TYR A 60 4.96 -4.36 -15.57
N ASP A 61 4.88 -3.89 -16.81
CA ASP A 61 6.03 -3.88 -17.72
C ASP A 61 6.79 -2.56 -17.51
N ALA A 62 7.65 -2.55 -16.51
CA ALA A 62 8.43 -1.38 -16.15
C ALA A 62 9.84 -1.79 -15.73
N PRO A 63 10.84 -0.90 -15.88
CA PRO A 63 12.19 -1.20 -15.41
C PRO A 63 12.21 -1.49 -13.91
N GLY A 64 13.05 -2.47 -13.51
CA GLY A 64 13.13 -2.86 -12.10
C GLY A 64 13.46 -1.72 -11.17
N GLN A 65 14.33 -0.79 -11.59
CA GLN A 65 14.67 0.38 -10.77
C GLN A 65 13.47 1.26 -10.51
N VAL A 66 12.63 1.49 -11.51
CA VAL A 66 11.41 2.29 -11.39
C VAL A 66 10.45 1.63 -10.41
N VAL A 67 10.26 0.32 -10.54
CA VAL A 67 9.39 -0.44 -9.65
C VAL A 67 9.89 -0.37 -8.21
N CYS A 68 11.18 -0.54 -7.97
CA CYS A 68 11.76 -0.45 -6.63
C CYS A 68 11.54 0.94 -6.01
N GLU A 69 11.76 1.99 -6.78
CA GLU A 69 11.55 3.35 -6.31
C GLU A 69 10.09 3.61 -5.97
N ASP A 70 9.17 3.13 -6.80
CA ASP A 70 7.73 3.28 -6.55
C ASP A 70 7.31 2.54 -5.29
N VAL A 71 7.77 1.30 -5.11
CA VAL A 71 7.46 0.52 -3.93
C VAL A 71 7.98 1.22 -2.68
N ASP A 72 9.23 1.66 -2.70
CA ASP A 72 9.83 2.35 -1.55
C ASP A 72 9.08 3.63 -1.21
N SER A 73 8.66 4.38 -2.22
CA SER A 73 7.89 5.62 -2.03
C SER A 73 6.53 5.34 -1.39
N VAL A 74 5.81 4.32 -1.87
CA VAL A 74 4.51 3.96 -1.32
C VAL A 74 4.66 3.47 0.12
N LEU A 75 5.65 2.61 0.39
CA LEU A 75 5.87 2.10 1.73
C LEU A 75 6.24 3.23 2.70
N ALA A 76 7.06 4.19 2.28
CA ALA A 76 7.41 5.34 3.11
C ALA A 76 6.16 6.18 3.44
N SER A 77 5.30 6.41 2.46
CA SER A 77 4.05 7.15 2.67
C SER A 77 3.13 6.43 3.65
N LEU A 78 2.99 5.11 3.50
CA LEU A 78 2.15 4.31 4.40
C LEU A 78 2.72 4.29 5.82
N ARG A 79 4.04 4.20 5.97
CA ARG A 79 4.68 4.25 7.29
C ARG A 79 4.49 5.61 7.96
N SER A 80 4.45 6.69 7.17
CA SER A 80 4.29 8.04 7.73
C SER A 80 2.94 8.24 8.43
N ILE A 81 1.94 7.42 8.08
CA ILE A 81 0.62 7.46 8.73
C ILE A 81 0.38 6.23 9.61
N ASN A 82 1.44 5.48 9.92
CA ASN A 82 1.40 4.26 10.72
C ASN A 82 0.45 3.19 10.17
N ALA A 83 0.40 3.08 8.85
CA ALA A 83 -0.48 2.11 8.18
C ALA A 83 0.15 0.74 7.99
N ILE A 84 1.41 0.56 8.36
CA ILE A 84 2.13 -0.70 8.20
C ILE A 84 2.52 -1.27 9.56
N GLU A 85 2.24 -2.54 9.75
CA GLU A 85 2.72 -3.34 10.89
C GLU A 85 3.84 -4.27 10.42
N ASP A 86 4.91 -4.33 11.19
CA ASP A 86 6.05 -5.22 10.91
C ASP A 86 5.98 -6.52 11.68
#